data_f56ca733e55debe5066e0ec4f8814e72
#
_entry.id   f56ca733e55debe5066e0ec4f8814e72
#
_cell.length_a   1.000
_cell.length_b   1.000
_cell.length_c   1.000
_cell.angle_alpha   90.00
_cell.angle_beta   90.00
_cell.angle_gamma   90.00
#
_symmetry.space_group_name_H-M   'P 1'
#
loop_
_entity.id
_entity.type
_entity.pdbx_description
1 polymer ?
#
loop_
_entity_poly.entity_id
_entity_poly.type
_entity_poly.pdbx_seq_one_letter_code
_entity_poly.pdbx_strand_id
1 'polypeptide(L)'
;MSQPTLYLASPYGFSPHWRSRLLPDFVSALEALGLEVWEPFCRNGQVDLAEPGWAWRVAQADLQDVRDADAFFAIVNGTPPDEGVMLELGAAIALGKPVFLYRDDFRRCSDSEDYPLNLMVFSGLPQHGWQRWLYGSIEELSDPSKALVQWLQGDTP
;
A
#
# COMPACT_ATOMS: atom_id res chain seq x y z
N MET A 1 -16.49 17.27 5.35
CA MET A 1 -15.66 16.16 5.87
C MET A 1 -14.32 16.25 5.19
N SER A 2 -13.22 16.02 5.90
CA SER A 2 -11.87 15.98 5.30
C SER A 2 -11.78 14.80 4.35
N GLN A 3 -11.02 14.95 3.28
CA GLN A 3 -10.69 13.88 2.34
C GLN A 3 -9.92 12.79 3.10
N PRO A 4 -10.30 11.50 2.99
CA PRO A 4 -9.57 10.44 3.68
C PRO A 4 -8.18 10.26 3.08
N THR A 5 -7.21 10.01 3.96
CA THR A 5 -5.79 9.82 3.60
C THR A 5 -5.45 8.35 3.44
N LEU A 6 -4.61 8.03 2.43
CA LEU A 6 -4.18 6.68 2.15
C LEU A 6 -2.68 6.64 1.91
N TYR A 7 -1.94 5.91 2.73
CA TYR A 7 -0.52 5.66 2.52
C TYR A 7 -0.33 4.61 1.42
N LEU A 8 0.42 4.96 0.37
CA LEU A 8 0.71 4.09 -0.76
C LEU A 8 2.13 3.54 -0.66
N ALA A 9 2.28 2.34 -0.11
CA ALA A 9 3.54 1.61 -0.07
C ALA A 9 3.82 0.90 -1.39
N SER A 10 5.00 1.12 -1.96
CA SER A 10 5.33 0.61 -3.29
C SER A 10 6.83 0.42 -3.48
N PRO A 11 7.28 -0.65 -4.16
CA PRO A 11 8.67 -0.81 -4.58
C PRO A 11 9.04 0.08 -5.77
N TYR A 12 8.07 0.76 -6.39
CA TYR A 12 8.26 1.44 -7.67
C TYR A 12 9.06 2.74 -7.56
N GLY A 13 9.14 3.33 -6.38
CA GLY A 13 9.90 4.55 -6.13
C GLY A 13 11.42 4.41 -6.32
N PHE A 14 11.96 3.20 -6.13
CA PHE A 14 13.41 2.94 -6.21
C PHE A 14 13.96 2.94 -7.64
N SER A 15 13.12 2.75 -8.65
CA SER A 15 13.51 2.81 -10.06
C SER A 15 12.98 4.09 -10.71
N PRO A 16 13.84 4.97 -11.27
CA PRO A 16 13.35 6.16 -11.97
C PRO A 16 12.36 5.84 -13.09
N HIS A 17 12.53 4.70 -13.77
CA HIS A 17 11.62 4.26 -14.82
C HIS A 17 10.26 3.85 -14.24
N TRP A 18 10.23 3.04 -13.18
CA TRP A 18 8.98 2.60 -12.55
C TRP A 18 8.26 3.77 -11.88
N ARG A 19 9.01 4.62 -11.17
CA ARG A 19 8.46 5.82 -10.53
C ARG A 19 7.77 6.76 -11.52
N SER A 20 8.35 6.90 -12.75
CA SER A 20 7.78 7.80 -13.76
C SER A 20 6.68 7.16 -14.61
N ARG A 21 6.58 5.83 -14.64
CA ARG A 21 5.65 5.12 -15.54
C ARG A 21 4.53 4.39 -14.83
N LEU A 22 4.83 3.72 -13.71
CA LEU A 22 3.86 2.87 -13.04
C LEU A 22 3.20 3.59 -11.85
N LEU A 23 3.99 4.28 -11.04
CA LEU A 23 3.48 4.90 -9.82
C LEU A 23 2.40 5.96 -10.06
N PRO A 24 2.50 6.84 -11.10
CA PRO A 24 1.46 7.83 -11.38
C PRO A 24 0.09 7.23 -11.69
N ASP A 25 0.03 6.06 -12.31
CA ASP A 25 -1.23 5.40 -12.64
C ASP A 25 -1.98 4.99 -11.36
N PHE A 26 -1.26 4.47 -10.34
CA PHE A 26 -1.84 4.16 -9.03
C PHE A 26 -2.29 5.41 -8.30
N VAL A 27 -1.45 6.43 -8.23
CA VAL A 27 -1.79 7.69 -7.56
C VAL A 27 -3.04 8.29 -8.19
N SER A 28 -3.07 8.42 -9.53
CA SER A 28 -4.23 8.99 -10.24
C SER A 28 -5.51 8.19 -10.03
N ALA A 29 -5.43 6.85 -10.06
CA ALA A 29 -6.60 5.99 -9.86
C ALA A 29 -7.15 6.10 -8.43
N LEU A 30 -6.29 6.16 -7.42
CA LEU A 30 -6.69 6.31 -6.02
C LEU A 30 -7.25 7.72 -5.74
N GLU A 31 -6.62 8.77 -6.27
CA GLU A 31 -7.11 10.16 -6.16
C GLU A 31 -8.47 10.34 -6.85
N ALA A 32 -8.72 9.66 -7.97
CA ALA A 32 -10.02 9.67 -8.66
C ALA A 32 -11.16 9.10 -7.80
N LEU A 33 -10.86 8.29 -6.79
CA LEU A 33 -11.82 7.80 -5.80
C LEU A 33 -12.08 8.80 -4.65
N GLY A 34 -11.41 9.95 -4.65
CA GLY A 34 -11.53 10.96 -3.62
C GLY A 34 -10.57 10.79 -2.44
N LEU A 35 -9.49 10.03 -2.61
CA LEU A 35 -8.45 9.85 -1.60
C LEU A 35 -7.35 10.91 -1.70
N GLU A 36 -6.80 11.32 -0.56
CA GLU A 36 -5.51 12.00 -0.50
C GLU A 36 -4.41 10.95 -0.41
N VAL A 37 -3.64 10.78 -1.48
CA VAL A 37 -2.61 9.73 -1.55
C VAL A 37 -1.28 10.22 -0.99
N TRP A 38 -0.78 9.53 0.03
CA TRP A 38 0.52 9.79 0.64
C TRP A 38 1.54 8.79 0.10
N GLU A 39 2.30 9.22 -0.90
CA GLU A 39 3.34 8.44 -1.54
C GLU A 39 4.70 8.88 -0.98
N PRO A 40 5.51 7.98 -0.37
CA PRO A 40 6.71 8.33 0.40
C PRO A 40 7.76 9.15 -0.37
N PHE A 41 8.02 8.81 -1.64
CA PHE A 41 9.02 9.55 -2.43
C PHE A 41 8.58 10.98 -2.75
N CYS A 42 7.29 11.21 -2.93
CA CYS A 42 6.74 12.56 -3.13
C CYS A 42 6.72 13.34 -1.83
N ARG A 43 6.40 12.70 -0.71
CA ARG A 43 6.28 13.36 0.60
C ARG A 43 7.61 13.57 1.29
N ASN A 44 8.44 12.55 1.35
CA ASN A 44 9.63 12.48 2.20
C ASN A 44 10.94 12.36 1.40
N GLY A 45 10.87 12.16 0.07
CA GLY A 45 12.03 11.96 -0.79
C GLY A 45 12.80 13.24 -1.17
N GLN A 46 12.34 14.44 -0.74
CA GLN A 46 12.98 15.72 -1.02
C GLN A 46 14.05 16.03 0.04
N VAL A 47 15.05 15.16 0.16
CA VAL A 47 16.11 15.27 1.17
C VAL A 47 17.48 15.49 0.51
N ASP A 48 18.35 16.24 1.19
CA ASP A 48 19.76 16.30 0.81
C ASP A 48 20.45 15.01 1.27
N LEU A 49 20.82 14.16 0.31
CA LEU A 49 21.50 12.90 0.57
C LEU A 49 22.91 13.07 1.15
N ALA A 50 23.50 14.28 1.06
CA ALA A 50 24.78 14.60 1.69
C ALA A 50 24.63 14.91 3.19
N GLU A 51 23.43 15.17 3.67
CA GLU A 51 23.19 15.52 5.08
C GLU A 51 23.26 14.27 5.98
N PRO A 52 24.12 14.25 7.00
CA PRO A 52 24.22 13.10 7.91
C PRO A 52 22.88 12.78 8.58
N GLY A 53 22.52 11.48 8.62
CA GLY A 53 21.29 10.99 9.24
C GLY A 53 20.03 11.17 8.41
N TRP A 54 20.12 11.57 7.15
CA TRP A 54 18.95 11.71 6.27
C TRP A 54 18.12 10.43 6.21
N ALA A 55 18.77 9.28 6.06
CA ALA A 55 18.08 7.98 5.93
C ALA A 55 17.22 7.66 7.17
N TRP A 56 17.75 7.92 8.38
CA TRP A 56 16.98 7.73 9.60
C TRP A 56 15.76 8.68 9.66
N ARG A 57 15.94 9.96 9.28
CA ARG A 57 14.83 10.94 9.27
C ARG A 57 13.73 10.54 8.28
N VAL A 58 14.10 10.08 7.08
CA VAL A 58 13.14 9.59 6.08
C VAL A 58 12.38 8.39 6.64
N ALA A 59 13.08 7.39 7.17
CA ALA A 59 12.45 6.22 7.75
C ALA A 59 11.48 6.55 8.90
N GLN A 60 11.81 7.54 9.74
CA GLN A 60 10.89 8.01 10.80
C GLN A 60 9.68 8.75 10.23
N ALA A 61 9.87 9.55 9.18
CA ALA A 61 8.79 10.27 8.52
C ALA A 61 7.82 9.31 7.83
N ASP A 62 8.33 8.31 7.11
CA ASP A 62 7.50 7.29 6.46
C ASP A 62 6.70 6.50 7.49
N LEU A 63 7.35 6.06 8.58
CA LEU A 63 6.65 5.36 9.66
C LEU A 63 5.61 6.25 10.37
N GLN A 64 5.86 7.56 10.47
CA GLN A 64 4.88 8.50 11.02
C GLN A 64 3.69 8.66 10.06
N ASP A 65 3.92 8.75 8.76
CA ASP A 65 2.86 8.81 7.75
C ASP A 65 1.99 7.53 7.77
N VAL A 66 2.59 6.35 7.97
CA VAL A 66 1.82 5.10 8.20
C VAL A 66 0.92 5.19 9.44
N ARG A 67 1.39 5.83 10.51
CA ARG A 67 0.57 6.01 11.73
C ARG A 67 -0.58 6.98 11.53
N ASP A 68 -0.36 8.04 10.78
CA ASP A 68 -1.28 9.17 10.66
C ASP A 68 -2.31 8.97 9.54
N ALA A 69 -1.98 8.20 8.49
CA ALA A 69 -2.92 7.91 7.40
C ALA A 69 -4.15 7.13 7.89
N ASP A 70 -5.31 7.36 7.27
CA ASP A 70 -6.56 6.67 7.60
C ASP A 70 -6.57 5.21 7.12
N ALA A 71 -5.88 4.92 6.02
CA ALA A 71 -5.77 3.58 5.43
C ALA A 71 -4.38 3.34 4.80
N PHE A 72 -4.10 2.08 4.48
CA PHE A 72 -2.84 1.64 3.91
C PHE A 72 -3.08 0.81 2.64
N PHE A 73 -2.37 1.13 1.56
CA PHE A 73 -2.40 0.38 0.31
C PHE A 73 -0.99 -0.11 -0.04
N ALA A 74 -0.81 -1.41 -0.19
CA ALA A 74 0.50 -2.02 -0.47
C ALA A 74 0.55 -2.66 -1.85
N ILE A 75 1.54 -2.28 -2.66
CA ILE A 75 1.90 -2.99 -3.88
C ILE A 75 2.89 -4.09 -3.51
N VAL A 76 2.39 -5.34 -3.47
CA VAL A 76 3.12 -6.52 -2.97
C VAL A 76 3.63 -7.42 -4.11
N ASN A 77 3.99 -6.81 -5.22
CA ASN A 77 4.66 -7.49 -6.33
C ASN A 77 6.09 -7.90 -5.94
N GLY A 78 6.58 -8.94 -6.59
CA GLY A 78 7.89 -9.52 -6.30
C GLY A 78 7.81 -10.88 -5.62
N THR A 79 8.92 -11.60 -5.62
CA THR A 79 9.06 -12.93 -5.00
C THR A 79 10.47 -13.06 -4.38
N PRO A 80 10.62 -12.67 -3.11
CA PRO A 80 9.63 -12.08 -2.20
C PRO A 80 9.27 -10.63 -2.58
N PRO A 81 8.19 -10.05 -2.01
CA PRO A 81 7.91 -8.62 -2.09
C PRO A 81 9.02 -7.77 -1.44
N ASP A 82 8.99 -6.47 -1.73
CA ASP A 82 9.90 -5.50 -1.15
C ASP A 82 9.85 -5.49 0.39
N GLU A 83 11.02 -5.50 1.02
CA GLU A 83 11.15 -5.59 2.47
C GLU A 83 10.65 -4.35 3.21
N GLY A 84 10.83 -3.16 2.62
CA GLY A 84 10.33 -1.90 3.17
C GLY A 84 8.80 -1.88 3.17
N VAL A 85 8.18 -2.24 2.04
CA VAL A 85 6.73 -2.38 1.92
C VAL A 85 6.18 -3.39 2.94
N MET A 86 6.88 -4.51 3.17
CA MET A 86 6.45 -5.51 4.15
C MET A 86 6.55 -5.01 5.59
N LEU A 87 7.55 -4.21 5.92
CA LEU A 87 7.70 -3.61 7.24
C LEU A 87 6.59 -2.59 7.51
N GLU A 88 6.31 -1.73 6.54
CA GLU A 88 5.24 -0.73 6.61
C GLU A 88 3.85 -1.40 6.71
N LEU A 89 3.61 -2.44 5.92
CA LEU A 89 2.38 -3.24 6.00
C LEU A 89 2.21 -3.87 7.39
N GLY A 90 3.27 -4.46 7.94
CA GLY A 90 3.26 -5.02 9.29
C GLY A 90 2.93 -3.96 10.34
N ALA A 91 3.48 -2.75 10.21
CA ALA A 91 3.16 -1.63 11.09
C ALA A 91 1.68 -1.21 10.95
N ALA A 92 1.16 -1.08 9.73
CA ALA A 92 -0.24 -0.74 9.48
C ALA A 92 -1.20 -1.77 10.08
N ILE A 93 -0.91 -3.06 9.93
CA ILE A 93 -1.67 -4.17 10.53
C ILE A 93 -1.67 -4.07 12.06
N ALA A 94 -0.49 -3.88 12.66
CA ALA A 94 -0.35 -3.76 14.11
C ALA A 94 -1.09 -2.54 14.70
N LEU A 95 -1.26 -1.50 13.90
CA LEU A 95 -2.01 -0.29 14.24
C LEU A 95 -3.53 -0.43 13.99
N GLY A 96 -3.99 -1.56 13.46
CA GLY A 96 -5.40 -1.80 13.14
C GLY A 96 -5.91 -0.97 11.98
N LYS A 97 -5.04 -0.54 11.08
CA LYS A 97 -5.44 0.21 9.88
C LYS A 97 -6.15 -0.70 8.88
N PRO A 98 -7.16 -0.18 8.12
CA PRO A 98 -7.61 -0.85 6.92
C PRO A 98 -6.44 -1.01 5.94
N VAL A 99 -6.16 -2.24 5.50
CA VAL A 99 -5.05 -2.54 4.58
C VAL A 99 -5.60 -3.14 3.29
N PHE A 100 -5.13 -2.64 2.16
CA PHE A 100 -5.49 -3.11 0.83
C PHE A 100 -4.23 -3.56 0.10
N LEU A 101 -4.29 -4.67 -0.62
CA LEU A 101 -3.13 -5.28 -1.26
C LEU A 101 -3.31 -5.29 -2.78
N TYR A 102 -2.28 -4.92 -3.51
CA TYR A 102 -2.23 -5.04 -4.96
C TYR A 102 -1.16 -6.06 -5.37
N ARG A 103 -1.54 -7.00 -6.22
CA ARG A 103 -0.60 -7.96 -6.80
C ARG A 103 -1.09 -8.44 -8.16
N ASP A 104 -0.38 -8.06 -9.22
CA ASP A 104 -0.53 -8.59 -10.57
C ASP A 104 0.60 -9.57 -10.97
N ASP A 105 1.53 -9.84 -10.05
CA ASP A 105 2.57 -10.85 -10.23
C ASP A 105 1.99 -12.25 -10.00
N PHE A 106 1.91 -13.05 -11.07
CA PHE A 106 1.34 -14.41 -11.03
C PHE A 106 2.17 -15.45 -10.26
N ARG A 107 3.44 -15.14 -9.97
CA ARG A 107 4.32 -16.06 -9.23
C ARG A 107 3.86 -16.20 -7.78
N ARG A 108 4.02 -17.37 -7.23
CA ARG A 108 3.70 -17.65 -5.83
C ARG A 108 4.98 -17.75 -5.02
N CYS A 109 4.94 -17.19 -3.81
CA CYS A 109 5.97 -17.32 -2.79
C CYS A 109 5.26 -17.46 -1.44
N SER A 110 4.69 -18.65 -1.19
CA SER A 110 3.77 -18.89 -0.08
C SER A 110 4.17 -20.12 0.72
N ASP A 111 3.92 -20.03 2.02
CA ASP A 111 4.00 -21.13 2.99
C ASP A 111 2.64 -21.81 3.22
N SER A 112 1.62 -21.44 2.46
CA SER A 112 0.29 -22.06 2.51
C SER A 112 -0.32 -22.21 1.12
N GLU A 113 -1.35 -23.08 1.00
CA GLU A 113 -2.13 -23.25 -0.24
C GLU A 113 -3.18 -22.14 -0.43
N ASP A 114 -3.58 -21.47 0.66
CA ASP A 114 -4.65 -20.48 0.66
C ASP A 114 -4.22 -19.14 0.06
N TYR A 115 -2.97 -18.71 0.28
CA TYR A 115 -2.47 -17.39 -0.09
C TYR A 115 -1.38 -17.43 -1.17
N PRO A 116 -1.28 -16.39 -2.02
CA PRO A 116 -0.20 -16.31 -3.02
C PRO A 116 1.16 -15.92 -2.43
N LEU A 117 1.19 -15.34 -1.23
CA LEU A 117 2.38 -14.92 -0.48
C LEU A 117 2.39 -15.55 0.91
N ASN A 118 3.42 -15.25 1.70
CA ASN A 118 3.49 -15.64 3.11
C ASN A 118 2.19 -15.25 3.85
N LEU A 119 1.69 -16.16 4.67
CA LEU A 119 0.42 -16.00 5.40
C LEU A 119 0.34 -14.71 6.23
N MET A 120 1.46 -14.21 6.75
CA MET A 120 1.50 -12.98 7.55
C MET A 120 1.12 -11.72 6.76
N VAL A 121 1.31 -11.72 5.43
CA VAL A 121 0.89 -10.61 4.55
C VAL A 121 -0.62 -10.39 4.60
N PHE A 122 -1.38 -11.45 4.87
CA PHE A 122 -2.85 -11.45 4.90
C PHE A 122 -3.44 -11.37 6.32
N SER A 123 -2.59 -11.28 7.35
CA SER A 123 -3.03 -11.31 8.75
C SER A 123 -3.88 -10.10 9.17
N GLY A 124 -3.82 -8.99 8.42
CA GLY A 124 -4.68 -7.82 8.62
C GLY A 124 -6.01 -7.88 7.88
N LEU A 125 -6.26 -8.93 7.10
CA LEU A 125 -7.47 -9.10 6.30
C LEU A 125 -8.48 -10.01 7.00
N PRO A 126 -9.78 -9.92 6.65
CA PRO A 126 -10.79 -10.83 7.18
C PRO A 126 -10.47 -12.29 6.84
N GLN A 127 -10.81 -13.21 7.75
CA GLN A 127 -10.64 -14.66 7.50
C GLN A 127 -11.43 -15.12 6.26
N HIS A 128 -12.62 -14.59 6.04
CA HIS A 128 -13.48 -14.92 4.91
C HIS A 128 -13.65 -13.69 4.00
N GLY A 129 -13.58 -13.91 2.69
CA GLY A 129 -13.75 -12.84 1.70
C GLY A 129 -12.56 -11.90 1.57
N TRP A 130 -11.38 -12.26 2.08
CA TRP A 130 -10.14 -11.49 1.97
C TRP A 130 -9.78 -11.12 0.53
N GLN A 131 -10.24 -11.90 -0.46
CA GLN A 131 -10.01 -11.65 -1.88
C GLN A 131 -10.57 -10.31 -2.35
N ARG A 132 -11.55 -9.74 -1.63
CA ARG A 132 -12.09 -8.41 -1.91
C ARG A 132 -11.09 -7.29 -1.58
N TRP A 133 -10.09 -7.58 -0.75
CA TRP A 133 -9.03 -6.69 -0.31
C TRP A 133 -7.76 -6.83 -1.17
N LEU A 134 -7.71 -7.82 -2.05
CA LEU A 134 -6.61 -8.07 -2.99
C LEU A 134 -7.04 -7.65 -4.40
N TYR A 135 -6.22 -6.83 -5.04
CA TYR A 135 -6.43 -6.23 -6.36
C TYR A 135 -5.42 -6.82 -7.34
N GLY A 136 -5.89 -7.26 -8.50
CA GLY A 136 -5.08 -7.83 -9.58
C GLY A 136 -4.87 -6.86 -10.75
N SER A 137 -5.60 -5.74 -10.78
CA SER A 137 -5.43 -4.69 -11.78
C SER A 137 -5.83 -3.32 -11.22
N ILE A 138 -5.42 -2.25 -11.91
CA ILE A 138 -5.77 -0.87 -11.53
C ILE A 138 -7.27 -0.62 -11.69
N GLU A 139 -7.92 -1.22 -12.67
CA GLU A 139 -9.34 -1.10 -12.91
C GLU A 139 -10.19 -1.61 -11.74
N GLU A 140 -9.69 -2.63 -11.02
CA GLU A 140 -10.37 -3.16 -9.84
C GLU A 140 -10.42 -2.16 -8.67
N LEU A 141 -9.60 -1.11 -8.66
CA LEU A 141 -9.63 -0.10 -7.58
C LEU A 141 -10.97 0.61 -7.48
N SER A 142 -11.66 0.79 -8.60
CA SER A 142 -12.98 1.43 -8.67
C SER A 142 -14.16 0.44 -8.63
N ASP A 143 -13.91 -0.85 -8.46
CA ASP A 143 -14.96 -1.88 -8.40
C ASP A 143 -15.75 -1.75 -7.08
N PRO A 144 -17.07 -1.48 -7.14
CA PRO A 144 -17.90 -1.31 -5.93
C PRO A 144 -18.06 -2.58 -5.09
N SER A 145 -17.71 -3.74 -5.64
CA SER A 145 -17.71 -5.02 -4.89
C SER A 145 -16.42 -5.21 -4.07
N LYS A 146 -15.39 -4.41 -4.32
CA LYS A 146 -14.11 -4.47 -3.62
C LYS A 146 -14.11 -3.63 -2.35
N ALA A 147 -13.24 -3.99 -1.43
CA ALA A 147 -13.22 -3.46 -0.07
C ALA A 147 -12.89 -1.95 0.01
N LEU A 148 -12.04 -1.41 -0.89
CA LEU A 148 -11.64 0.00 -0.87
C LEU A 148 -12.84 0.91 -1.12
N VAL A 149 -13.67 0.61 -2.13
CA VAL A 149 -14.86 1.40 -2.44
C VAL A 149 -15.89 1.31 -1.31
N GLN A 150 -16.07 0.13 -0.71
CA GLN A 150 -16.97 -0.06 0.42
C GLN A 150 -16.49 0.69 1.67
N TRP A 151 -15.19 0.65 1.96
CA TRP A 151 -14.61 1.44 3.04
C TRP A 151 -14.84 2.93 2.86
N LEU A 152 -14.68 3.46 1.63
CA LEU A 152 -14.96 4.87 1.31
C LEU A 152 -16.43 5.24 1.49
N GLN A 153 -17.35 4.30 1.32
CA GLN A 153 -18.79 4.49 1.52
C GLN A 153 -19.21 4.39 3.00
N GLY A 154 -18.26 4.04 3.90
CA GLY A 154 -18.53 3.83 5.31
C GLY A 154 -19.13 2.47 5.61
N ASP A 155 -19.20 1.59 4.64
CA ASP A 155 -19.57 0.20 4.84
C ASP A 155 -18.33 -0.53 5.40
N THR A 156 -18.45 -1.04 6.63
CA THR A 156 -17.39 -1.91 7.18
C THR A 156 -17.49 -3.25 6.47
N PRO A 157 -16.49 -3.60 5.61
CA PRO A 157 -16.54 -4.86 4.89
C PRO A 157 -16.30 -6.08 5.78
#